data_d809f54e050e52c78884680e98f4eb51
#
_entry.id   d809f54e050e52c78884680e98f4eb51
#
_cell.length_a   1.000
_cell.length_b   1.000
_cell.length_c   1.000
_cell.angle_alpha   90.00
_cell.angle_beta   90.00
_cell.angle_gamma   90.00
#
_symmetry.space_group_name_H-M   'P 1'
#
loop_
_entity.id
_entity.type
_entity.pdbx_description
1 polymer ?
#
loop_
_entity_poly.entity_id
_entity_poly.type
_entity_poly.pdbx_seq_one_letter_code
_entity_poly.pdbx_strand_id
1 'polypeptide(L)'
;MNTAPNKRGGAPVGLMTELDGVEAASVIYLRLWCGGPDGQDSVSEDFAMGLGVERGAKAFKSFAELCRLCARHGRRPLMRHAVSCKCLGADEACFANFISTAADGAREDAMLIATLIVRADIAPMVASLAADVGLAFKCMNLRPQSSLGEAAHSIYPPTTTTLH
;
A
#
# COMPACT_ATOMS: atom_id res chain seq x y z
N MET A 1 -15.37 15.79 29.42
CA MET A 1 -15.86 15.26 28.15
C MET A 1 -14.70 14.55 27.46
N ASN A 2 -14.77 13.25 27.41
CA ASN A 2 -13.76 12.43 26.77
C ASN A 2 -14.01 12.46 25.26
N THR A 3 -13.33 13.34 24.52
CA THR A 3 -13.31 13.29 23.06
C THR A 3 -12.41 12.12 22.65
N ALA A 4 -13.00 10.95 22.52
CA ALA A 4 -12.32 9.85 21.86
C ALA A 4 -11.83 10.33 20.48
N PRO A 5 -10.55 10.11 20.12
CA PRO A 5 -10.05 10.52 18.83
C PRO A 5 -10.94 9.93 17.72
N ASN A 6 -11.26 10.76 16.73
CA ASN A 6 -12.15 10.38 15.63
C ASN A 6 -11.60 9.17 14.88
N LYS A 7 -12.03 7.97 15.28
CA LYS A 7 -11.58 6.69 14.72
C LYS A 7 -12.20 6.35 13.36
N ARG A 8 -12.94 7.27 12.73
CA ARG A 8 -13.66 7.01 11.47
C ARG A 8 -12.73 6.60 10.33
N GLY A 9 -11.49 7.13 10.30
CA GLY A 9 -10.51 6.73 9.29
C GLY A 9 -10.08 5.25 9.36
N GLY A 10 -10.17 4.64 10.54
CA GLY A 10 -9.92 3.21 10.74
C GLY A 10 -11.15 2.33 10.59
N ALA A 11 -12.32 2.90 10.30
CA ALA A 11 -13.54 2.12 10.11
C ALA A 11 -13.38 1.14 8.95
N PRO A 12 -13.72 -0.15 9.12
CA PRO A 12 -13.64 -1.13 8.03
C PRO A 12 -14.63 -0.77 6.91
N VAL A 13 -14.12 -0.69 5.69
CA VAL A 13 -14.93 -0.37 4.49
C VAL A 13 -14.88 -1.47 3.44
N GLY A 14 -14.04 -2.49 3.63
CA GLY A 14 -13.87 -3.61 2.73
C GLY A 14 -12.84 -4.61 3.23
N LEU A 15 -12.39 -5.47 2.34
CA LEU A 15 -11.37 -6.49 2.58
C LEU A 15 -10.18 -6.26 1.65
N MET A 16 -8.98 -6.63 2.12
CA MET A 16 -7.75 -6.55 1.33
C MET A 16 -7.82 -7.38 0.04
N THR A 17 -8.60 -8.47 0.05
CA THR A 17 -8.80 -9.34 -1.13
C THR A 17 -9.62 -8.70 -2.25
N GLU A 18 -10.30 -7.60 -1.99
CA GLU A 18 -11.09 -6.85 -2.98
C GLU A 18 -10.25 -5.86 -3.78
N LEU A 19 -9.02 -5.61 -3.35
CA LEU A 19 -8.10 -4.65 -3.96
C LEU A 19 -7.35 -5.27 -5.16
N ASP A 20 -7.07 -4.44 -6.16
CA ASP A 20 -6.13 -4.81 -7.21
C ASP A 20 -4.67 -4.79 -6.71
N GLY A 21 -3.72 -5.15 -7.59
CA GLY A 21 -2.32 -5.28 -7.19
C GLY A 21 -1.69 -3.96 -6.73
N VAL A 22 -2.04 -2.83 -7.34
CA VAL A 22 -1.52 -1.50 -6.99
C VAL A 22 -2.12 -1.03 -5.67
N GLU A 23 -3.42 -1.20 -5.52
CA GLU A 23 -4.14 -0.82 -4.30
C GLU A 23 -3.68 -1.66 -3.10
N ALA A 24 -3.59 -2.98 -3.27
CA ALA A 24 -3.12 -3.89 -2.21
C ALA A 24 -1.70 -3.55 -1.77
N ALA A 25 -0.78 -3.32 -2.72
CA ALA A 25 0.58 -2.88 -2.43
C ALA A 25 0.61 -1.57 -1.66
N SER A 26 -0.20 -0.60 -2.08
CA SER A 26 -0.29 0.71 -1.41
C SER A 26 -0.63 0.56 0.07
N VAL A 27 -1.58 -0.29 0.41
CA VAL A 27 -1.98 -0.53 1.81
C VAL A 27 -0.92 -1.31 2.58
N ILE A 28 -0.40 -2.40 2.01
CA ILE A 28 0.60 -3.24 2.66
C ILE A 28 1.86 -2.43 2.99
N TYR A 29 2.38 -1.70 2.02
CA TYR A 29 3.60 -0.92 2.21
C TYR A 29 3.38 0.29 3.12
N LEU A 30 2.19 0.90 3.12
CA LEU A 30 1.83 1.91 4.11
C LEU A 30 1.87 1.34 5.53
N ARG A 31 1.29 0.16 5.74
CA ARG A 31 1.29 -0.53 7.05
C ARG A 31 2.71 -0.87 7.51
N LEU A 32 3.53 -1.41 6.62
CA LEU A 32 4.94 -1.73 6.90
C LEU A 32 5.73 -0.47 7.24
N TRP A 33 5.62 0.56 6.42
CA TRP A 33 6.31 1.83 6.63
C TRP A 33 6.02 2.43 8.01
N CYS A 34 4.77 2.46 8.36
CA CYS A 34 4.31 3.01 9.64
C CYS A 34 4.60 2.09 10.85
N GLY A 35 5.01 0.86 10.62
CA GLY A 35 5.40 -0.11 11.64
C GLY A 35 6.78 0.14 12.25
N GLY A 36 7.59 1.03 11.66
CA GLY A 36 8.91 1.39 12.15
C GLY A 36 10.06 0.95 11.24
N PRO A 37 11.32 1.03 11.72
CA PRO A 37 12.52 0.79 10.91
C PRO A 37 12.55 -0.56 10.21
N ASP A 38 12.21 -1.65 10.90
CA ASP A 38 12.21 -3.01 10.33
C ASP A 38 11.24 -3.13 9.15
N GLY A 39 10.06 -2.52 9.26
CA GLY A 39 9.09 -2.46 8.17
C GLY A 39 9.58 -1.60 7.00
N GLN A 40 10.27 -0.50 7.28
CA GLN A 40 10.87 0.36 6.26
C GLN A 40 11.99 -0.36 5.50
N ASP A 41 12.81 -1.13 6.18
CA ASP A 41 13.84 -1.97 5.58
C ASP A 41 13.22 -3.03 4.67
N SER A 42 12.15 -3.70 5.12
CA SER A 42 11.41 -4.66 4.31
C SER A 42 10.85 -4.04 3.03
N VAL A 43 10.30 -2.84 3.10
CA VAL A 43 9.83 -2.10 1.92
C VAL A 43 10.99 -1.83 0.95
N SER A 44 12.13 -1.38 1.45
CA SER A 44 13.33 -1.11 0.64
C SER A 44 13.83 -2.36 -0.08
N GLU A 45 13.88 -3.48 0.63
CA GLU A 45 14.29 -4.78 0.08
C GLU A 45 13.33 -5.27 -1.01
N ASP A 46 12.03 -5.18 -0.78
CA ASP A 46 11.01 -5.58 -1.76
C ASP A 46 11.10 -4.75 -3.05
N PHE A 47 11.31 -3.43 -2.93
CA PHE A 47 11.52 -2.57 -4.09
C PHE A 47 12.79 -2.95 -4.86
N ALA A 48 13.89 -3.25 -4.17
CA ALA A 48 15.12 -3.68 -4.79
C ALA A 48 14.96 -5.04 -5.50
N MET A 49 14.25 -5.98 -4.90
CA MET A 49 13.95 -7.29 -5.50
C MET A 49 13.04 -7.18 -6.72
N GLY A 50 12.01 -6.35 -6.66
CA GLY A 50 11.03 -6.22 -7.74
C GLY A 50 11.48 -5.38 -8.93
N LEU A 51 12.36 -4.39 -8.70
CA LEU A 51 12.76 -3.39 -9.72
C LEU A 51 14.26 -3.40 -10.03
N GLY A 52 15.07 -4.14 -9.27
CA GLY A 52 16.52 -4.04 -9.29
C GLY A 52 17.03 -2.93 -8.35
N VAL A 53 18.30 -2.98 -8.01
CA VAL A 53 18.91 -2.14 -6.98
C VAL A 53 18.70 -0.63 -7.25
N GLU A 54 19.00 -0.19 -8.46
CA GLU A 54 18.98 1.23 -8.80
C GLU A 54 17.57 1.79 -8.90
N ARG A 55 16.69 1.13 -9.65
CA ARG A 55 15.27 1.53 -9.78
C ARG A 55 14.53 1.39 -8.46
N GLY A 56 14.82 0.32 -7.72
CA GLY A 56 14.24 0.06 -6.41
C GLY A 56 14.58 1.15 -5.41
N ALA A 57 15.84 1.57 -5.35
CA ALA A 57 16.26 2.67 -4.48
C ALA A 57 15.55 3.99 -4.82
N LYS A 58 15.39 4.29 -6.11
CA LYS A 58 14.67 5.49 -6.57
C LYS A 58 13.19 5.43 -6.19
N ALA A 59 12.52 4.32 -6.45
CA ALA A 59 11.12 4.13 -6.11
C ALA A 59 10.88 4.16 -4.60
N PHE A 60 11.76 3.53 -3.82
CA PHE A 60 11.73 3.60 -2.37
C PHE A 60 11.86 5.04 -1.85
N LYS A 61 12.76 5.83 -2.41
CA LYS A 61 12.92 7.24 -2.06
C LYS A 61 11.62 8.04 -2.30
N SER A 62 10.95 7.81 -3.44
CA SER A 62 9.67 8.45 -3.75
C SER A 62 8.57 8.02 -2.77
N PHE A 63 8.51 6.73 -2.43
CA PHE A 63 7.56 6.21 -1.45
C PHE A 63 7.82 6.77 -0.05
N ALA A 64 9.07 6.77 0.38
CA ALA A 64 9.48 7.32 1.67
C ALA A 64 9.10 8.80 1.80
N GLU A 65 9.36 9.59 0.78
CA GLU A 65 9.03 11.00 0.76
C GLU A 65 7.52 11.23 0.75
N LEU A 66 6.77 10.46 -0.04
CA LEU A 66 5.31 10.49 -0.02
C LEU A 66 4.75 10.24 1.38
N CYS A 67 5.22 9.20 2.06
CA CYS A 67 4.79 8.89 3.42
C CYS A 67 5.15 10.00 4.43
N ARG A 68 6.35 10.57 4.31
CA ARG A 68 6.78 11.70 5.16
C ARG A 68 5.93 12.94 4.96
N LEU A 69 5.62 13.28 3.71
CA LEU A 69 4.77 14.43 3.40
C LEU A 69 3.34 14.22 3.91
N CYS A 70 2.78 13.01 3.77
CA CYS A 70 1.49 12.67 4.34
C CYS A 70 1.48 12.77 5.87
N ALA A 71 2.55 12.34 6.53
CA ALA A 71 2.68 12.45 7.98
C ALA A 71 2.85 13.91 8.45
N ARG A 72 3.66 14.69 7.74
CA ARG A 72 4.02 16.07 8.14
C ARG A 72 2.95 17.10 7.77
N HIS A 73 2.29 16.93 6.64
CA HIS A 73 1.33 17.88 6.07
C HIS A 73 -0.07 17.30 5.94
N GLY A 74 -0.30 16.13 6.52
CA GLY A 74 -1.61 15.50 6.55
C GLY A 74 -2.62 16.35 7.30
N ARG A 75 -3.87 16.33 6.83
CA ARG A 75 -4.98 16.99 7.53
C ARG A 75 -5.23 16.37 8.90
N ARG A 76 -4.95 15.09 9.02
CA ARG A 76 -4.91 14.29 10.24
C ARG A 76 -4.04 13.05 10.00
N PRO A 77 -3.55 12.38 11.05
CA PRO A 77 -2.85 11.11 10.89
C PRO A 77 -3.73 10.09 10.17
N LEU A 78 -3.15 9.39 9.19
CA LEU A 78 -3.84 8.28 8.51
C LEU A 78 -3.98 7.11 9.48
N MET A 79 -5.21 6.65 9.65
CA MET A 79 -5.50 5.44 10.42
C MET A 79 -5.22 4.22 9.58
N ARG A 80 -4.57 3.22 10.18
CA ARG A 80 -4.22 1.96 9.52
C ARG A 80 -4.46 0.78 10.43
N HIS A 81 -4.71 -0.36 9.82
CA HIS A 81 -4.78 -1.65 10.51
C HIS A 81 -3.39 -2.29 10.63
N ALA A 82 -3.29 -3.36 11.42
CA ALA A 82 -2.06 -4.17 11.49
C ALA A 82 -1.74 -4.81 10.13
N VAL A 83 -0.46 -5.11 9.86
CA VAL A 83 0.00 -5.69 8.59
C VAL A 83 -0.77 -6.96 8.22
N SER A 84 -1.06 -7.81 9.20
CA SER A 84 -1.77 -9.09 9.01
C SER A 84 -3.30 -8.97 8.98
N CYS A 85 -3.85 -7.78 9.21
CA CYS A 85 -5.30 -7.59 9.21
C CYS A 85 -5.87 -7.70 7.80
N LYS A 86 -6.96 -8.46 7.65
CA LYS A 86 -7.65 -8.64 6.38
C LYS A 86 -8.62 -7.51 6.05
N CYS A 87 -8.99 -6.70 7.04
CA CYS A 87 -9.88 -5.56 6.87
C CYS A 87 -9.15 -4.38 6.20
N LEU A 88 -9.86 -3.68 5.35
CA LEU A 88 -9.45 -2.41 4.75
C LEU A 88 -10.11 -1.26 5.50
N GLY A 89 -9.31 -0.36 6.06
CA GLY A 89 -9.81 0.85 6.71
C GLY A 89 -10.13 1.96 5.71
N ALA A 90 -10.95 2.92 6.13
CA ALA A 90 -11.37 4.03 5.26
C ALA A 90 -10.20 4.90 4.78
N ASP A 91 -9.24 5.21 5.67
CA ASP A 91 -8.04 5.97 5.29
C ASP A 91 -7.13 5.17 4.35
N GLU A 92 -7.00 3.88 4.59
CA GLU A 92 -6.23 2.97 3.73
C GLU A 92 -6.86 2.87 2.34
N ALA A 93 -8.19 2.78 2.26
CA ALA A 93 -8.92 2.78 0.99
C ALA A 93 -8.71 4.10 0.22
N CYS A 94 -8.75 5.24 0.92
CA CYS A 94 -8.49 6.55 0.32
C CYS A 94 -7.06 6.64 -0.22
N PHE A 95 -6.08 6.18 0.56
CA PHE A 95 -4.67 6.16 0.15
C PHE A 95 -4.44 5.24 -1.06
N ALA A 96 -5.02 4.03 -1.04
CA ALA A 96 -4.93 3.09 -2.15
C ALA A 96 -5.53 3.65 -3.44
N ASN A 97 -6.74 4.21 -3.36
CA ASN A 97 -7.39 4.85 -4.50
C ASN A 97 -6.57 6.05 -5.03
N PHE A 98 -5.97 6.83 -4.15
CA PHE A 98 -5.08 7.93 -4.52
C PHE A 98 -3.90 7.44 -5.37
N ILE A 99 -3.17 6.41 -4.91
CA ILE A 99 -2.03 5.85 -5.64
C ILE A 99 -2.46 5.24 -6.98
N SER A 100 -3.56 4.47 -6.99
CA SER A 100 -4.09 3.84 -8.20
C SER A 100 -4.51 4.87 -9.25
N THR A 101 -5.24 5.90 -8.84
CA THR A 101 -5.67 7.00 -9.71
C THR A 101 -4.47 7.75 -10.31
N ALA A 102 -3.45 8.01 -9.50
CA ALA A 102 -2.21 8.64 -9.97
C ALA A 102 -1.45 7.75 -10.95
N ALA A 103 -1.40 6.44 -10.69
CA ALA A 103 -0.75 5.45 -11.56
C ALA A 103 -1.44 5.30 -12.93
N ASP A 104 -2.74 5.55 -12.99
CA ASP A 104 -3.53 5.54 -14.24
C ASP A 104 -3.41 6.83 -15.05
N GLY A 105 -2.66 7.81 -14.54
CA GLY A 105 -2.45 9.09 -15.21
C GLY A 105 -3.61 10.07 -15.07
N ALA A 106 -4.61 9.77 -14.26
CA ALA A 106 -5.73 10.67 -13.95
C ALA A 106 -5.29 11.76 -12.96
N ARG A 107 -4.43 12.65 -13.43
CA ARG A 107 -3.68 13.61 -12.61
C ARG A 107 -4.58 14.56 -11.82
N GLU A 108 -5.63 15.05 -12.44
CA GLU A 108 -6.57 16.00 -11.79
C GLU A 108 -7.34 15.31 -10.68
N ASP A 109 -7.83 14.10 -10.93
CA ASP A 109 -8.53 13.30 -9.94
C ASP A 109 -7.60 12.91 -8.78
N ALA A 110 -6.37 12.51 -9.08
CA ALA A 110 -5.36 12.23 -8.05
C ALA A 110 -5.06 13.47 -7.19
N MET A 111 -4.98 14.65 -7.78
CA MET A 111 -4.81 15.89 -7.03
C MET A 111 -6.02 16.19 -6.13
N LEU A 112 -7.23 15.97 -6.60
CA LEU A 112 -8.44 16.13 -5.78
C LEU A 112 -8.44 15.17 -4.59
N ILE A 113 -8.12 13.89 -4.82
CA ILE A 113 -8.02 12.91 -3.73
C ILE A 113 -6.90 13.31 -2.76
N ALA A 114 -5.76 13.79 -3.27
CA ALA A 114 -4.65 14.26 -2.42
C ALA A 114 -5.09 15.34 -1.44
N THR A 115 -6.01 16.23 -1.83
CA THR A 115 -6.53 17.29 -0.93
C THR A 115 -7.34 16.75 0.25
N LEU A 116 -7.80 15.50 0.20
CA LEU A 116 -8.44 14.81 1.34
C LEU A 116 -7.41 14.31 2.35
N ILE A 117 -6.19 14.03 1.87
CA ILE A 117 -5.10 13.44 2.67
C ILE A 117 -4.21 14.53 3.25
N VAL A 118 -3.78 15.48 2.41
CA VAL A 118 -2.86 16.56 2.77
C VAL A 118 -3.46 17.94 2.54
N ARG A 119 -2.76 18.97 3.00
CA ARG A 119 -3.11 20.36 2.69
C ARG A 119 -3.04 20.60 1.18
N ALA A 120 -3.90 21.49 0.69
CA ALA A 120 -4.04 21.75 -0.74
C ALA A 120 -2.74 22.27 -1.40
N ASP A 121 -1.91 23.00 -0.68
CA ASP A 121 -0.62 23.51 -1.18
C ASP A 121 0.42 22.41 -1.43
N ILE A 122 0.29 21.27 -0.75
CA ILE A 122 1.16 20.10 -0.89
C ILE A 122 0.60 19.07 -1.89
N ALA A 123 -0.70 19.13 -2.20
CA ALA A 123 -1.37 18.14 -3.05
C ALA A 123 -0.68 17.90 -4.41
N PRO A 124 -0.21 18.89 -5.16
CA PRO A 124 0.50 18.64 -6.42
C PRO A 124 1.77 17.81 -6.27
N MET A 125 2.52 18.05 -5.20
CA MET A 125 3.77 17.33 -4.92
C MET A 125 3.51 15.87 -4.58
N VAL A 126 2.57 15.60 -3.67
CA VAL A 126 2.23 14.21 -3.30
C VAL A 126 1.58 13.46 -4.46
N ALA A 127 0.80 14.13 -5.31
CA ALA A 127 0.22 13.52 -6.51
C ALA A 127 1.30 13.08 -7.52
N SER A 128 2.35 13.87 -7.68
CA SER A 128 3.50 13.50 -8.52
C SER A 128 4.24 12.28 -7.96
N LEU A 129 4.52 12.28 -6.65
CA LEU A 129 5.15 11.13 -5.98
C LEU A 129 4.27 9.87 -6.04
N ALA A 130 2.95 10.03 -5.89
CA ALA A 130 2.00 8.92 -6.01
C ALA A 130 2.01 8.29 -7.41
N ALA A 131 2.15 9.10 -8.46
CA ALA A 131 2.29 8.59 -9.82
C ALA A 131 3.57 7.75 -9.99
N ASP A 132 4.70 8.22 -9.48
CA ASP A 132 5.97 7.48 -9.50
C ASP A 132 5.87 6.16 -8.73
N VAL A 133 5.29 6.19 -7.54
CA VAL A 133 5.09 5.02 -6.69
C VAL A 133 4.13 4.02 -7.34
N GLY A 134 3.00 4.49 -7.86
CA GLY A 134 2.03 3.64 -8.52
C GLY A 134 2.59 2.97 -9.78
N LEU A 135 3.41 3.69 -10.55
CA LEU A 135 4.11 3.11 -11.69
C LEU A 135 5.12 2.04 -11.24
N ALA A 136 5.84 2.27 -10.15
CA ALA A 136 6.73 1.28 -9.56
C ALA A 136 5.96 0.00 -9.18
N PHE A 137 4.80 0.12 -8.54
CA PHE A 137 3.95 -1.03 -8.19
C PHE A 137 3.46 -1.80 -9.43
N LYS A 138 3.08 -1.09 -10.49
CA LYS A 138 2.74 -1.74 -11.78
C LYS A 138 3.92 -2.54 -12.33
N CYS A 139 5.13 -1.98 -12.29
CA CYS A 139 6.35 -2.65 -12.77
C CYS A 139 6.77 -3.83 -11.90
N MET A 140 6.44 -3.86 -10.63
CA MET A 140 6.71 -4.98 -9.73
C MET A 140 5.81 -6.19 -9.99
N ASN A 141 4.86 -6.10 -10.90
CA ASN A 141 3.94 -7.20 -11.25
C ASN A 141 3.20 -7.79 -10.04
N LEU A 142 2.74 -6.92 -9.16
CA LEU A 142 2.06 -7.35 -7.94
C LEU A 142 0.74 -8.05 -8.29
N ARG A 143 0.63 -9.32 -7.90
CA ARG A 143 -0.59 -10.11 -8.09
C ARG A 143 -1.61 -9.76 -7.00
N PRO A 144 -2.93 -9.78 -7.32
CA PRO A 144 -3.97 -9.66 -6.31
C PRO A 144 -3.80 -10.70 -5.19
N GLN A 145 -4.06 -10.33 -3.96
CA GLN A 145 -3.84 -11.21 -2.79
C GLN A 145 -4.69 -12.50 -2.80
N SER A 146 -5.73 -12.58 -3.60
CA SER A 146 -6.54 -13.79 -3.78
C SER A 146 -5.75 -15.01 -4.29
N SER A 147 -4.57 -14.79 -4.87
CA SER A 147 -3.72 -15.88 -5.38
C SER A 147 -2.69 -16.41 -4.37
N LEU A 148 -2.51 -15.76 -3.22
CA LEU A 148 -1.56 -16.20 -2.20
C LEU A 148 -2.11 -17.28 -1.26
N GLY A 149 -3.42 -17.53 -1.28
CA GLY A 149 -4.07 -18.56 -0.46
C GLY A 149 -4.01 -19.98 -1.04
N GLU A 150 -3.78 -20.14 -2.34
CA GLU A 150 -3.83 -21.44 -3.01
C GLU A 150 -2.48 -22.15 -3.16
N ALA A 151 -1.36 -21.46 -2.95
CA ALA A 151 -0.04 -22.07 -3.12
C ALA A 151 0.44 -22.92 -1.92
N ALA A 152 -0.29 -22.93 -0.80
CA ALA A 152 0.12 -23.61 0.43
C ALA A 152 -0.44 -25.04 0.58
N HIS A 153 -1.16 -25.58 -0.39
CA HIS A 153 -1.87 -26.86 -0.23
C HIS A 153 -1.44 -27.99 -1.17
N SER A 154 -0.26 -27.92 -1.75
CA SER A 154 0.25 -29.01 -2.59
C SER A 154 1.69 -29.39 -2.26
N ILE A 155 1.91 -29.90 -1.05
CA ILE A 155 3.09 -30.73 -0.76
C ILE A 155 2.62 -31.93 0.10
N TYR A 156 1.95 -32.90 -0.54
CA TYR A 156 1.94 -34.28 -0.10
C TYR A 156 2.28 -35.18 -1.28
N PRO A 157 3.35 -35.97 -1.21
CA PRO A 157 3.63 -36.96 -2.24
C PRO A 157 2.63 -38.12 -2.10
N PRO A 158 2.19 -38.73 -3.21
CA PRO A 158 1.31 -39.87 -3.14
C PRO A 158 2.09 -41.08 -2.58
N THR A 159 1.63 -41.60 -1.47
CA THR A 159 2.06 -42.91 -0.95
C THR A 159 1.60 -44.01 -1.89
N THR A 160 2.52 -44.55 -2.65
CA THR A 160 2.32 -45.80 -3.38
C THR A 160 2.28 -46.93 -2.39
N THR A 161 1.10 -47.47 -2.11
CA THR A 161 0.94 -48.76 -1.42
C THR A 161 0.96 -49.86 -2.48
N THR A 162 2.08 -50.58 -2.55
CA THR A 162 2.18 -51.81 -3.32
C THR A 162 1.65 -52.92 -2.42
N LEU A 163 0.54 -53.54 -2.80
CA LEU A 163 0.05 -54.77 -2.24
C LEU A 163 0.64 -55.96 -3.01
N HIS A 164 1.32 -56.84 -2.29
CA HIS A 164 1.54 -58.21 -2.67
C HIS A 164 0.43 -59.09 -2.13
#